data_47d213b14ed655fb60496074f647ab1e
#
_entry.id   47d213b14ed655fb60496074f647ab1e
#
_cell.length_a   1.000
_cell.length_b   1.000
_cell.length_c   1.000
_cell.angle_alpha   90.00
_cell.angle_beta   90.00
_cell.angle_gamma   90.00
#
_symmetry.space_group_name_H-M   'P 1'
#
loop_
_entity.id
_entity.type
_entity.pdbx_description
1 polymer ?
#
loop_
_entity_poly.entity_id
_entity_poly.type
_entity_poly.pdbx_seq_one_letter_code
_entity_poly.pdbx_strand_id
1 'polypeptide(L)'
;MCIRDRIIENEFRDGKIKLLSATPTLAAGVNLPARRVVISSVLRYNAQYGGNIPISVLEYKQLCGRAGRPQYDNEGESIIIGKNNQELLLEKYVDGEPEPIESKIISPSSLRIHLLSLIVTSPTITEEMINDFFSQTLGGNQVDDDIIELHLENAKTFLLDEEFIANKDNGFIATRFGQKVSRLYIDPMTARDFRNAIEYDITKGGEHTFGFLHLITTCEEFFPRFDLRQKDVERASIVIENNRQTLIRVIEEEECSRSLLALDLWTNEGTEVNLSDELGIESGDMHRMVDTADWLVYSLRELSREFRREDLVKELDILRKRIVYGIKHELIDLVRIRNVGRIRARILYKNGYKNRTALKKAPLEKLAEIDKIGMTIAKSIKSQVEKVR
;
A
#
# COMPACT_ATOMS: atom_id res chain seq x y z
N MET A 1 3.02 18.67 -5.31
CA MET A 1 3.77 19.69 -4.56
C MET A 1 2.77 20.67 -3.94
N CYS A 2 2.81 20.86 -2.63
CA CYS A 2 1.86 21.70 -1.90
C CYS A 2 2.23 23.19 -2.08
N ILE A 3 1.24 24.09 -1.90
CA ILE A 3 1.46 25.54 -2.02
C ILE A 3 2.58 26.02 -1.08
N ARG A 4 2.63 25.45 0.13
CA ARG A 4 3.66 25.75 1.13
C ARG A 4 5.07 25.40 0.64
N ASP A 5 5.23 24.25 -0.01
CA ASP A 5 6.54 23.80 -0.51
C ASP A 5 7.09 24.76 -1.58
N ARG A 6 6.20 25.25 -2.46
CA ARG A 6 6.56 26.23 -3.50
C ARG A 6 6.99 27.58 -2.91
N ILE A 7 6.32 28.02 -1.85
CA ILE A 7 6.71 29.27 -1.15
C ILE A 7 8.10 29.13 -0.55
N ILE A 8 8.37 28.03 0.18
CA ILE A 8 9.68 27.75 0.79
C ILE A 8 10.77 27.69 -0.29
N GLU A 9 10.49 27.02 -1.40
CA GLU A 9 11.41 26.91 -2.53
C GLU A 9 11.79 28.29 -3.09
N ASN A 10 10.82 29.12 -3.36
CA ASN A 10 11.06 30.47 -3.89
C ASN A 10 11.86 31.36 -2.90
N GLU A 11 11.45 31.38 -1.63
CA GLU A 11 12.12 32.19 -0.61
C GLU A 11 13.58 31.72 -0.33
N PHE A 12 13.85 30.41 -0.50
CA PHE A 12 15.20 29.87 -0.43
C PHE A 12 16.03 30.27 -1.67
N ARG A 13 15.45 30.17 -2.87
CA ARG A 13 16.11 30.61 -4.11
C ARG A 13 16.44 32.10 -4.10
N ASP A 14 15.51 32.91 -3.60
CA ASP A 14 15.70 34.37 -3.43
C ASP A 14 16.71 34.73 -2.32
N GLY A 15 17.24 33.73 -1.61
CA GLY A 15 18.20 33.90 -0.54
C GLY A 15 17.65 34.53 0.74
N LYS A 16 16.32 34.62 0.89
CA LYS A 16 15.66 35.09 2.12
C LYS A 16 15.73 34.01 3.21
N ILE A 17 15.59 32.73 2.84
CA ILE A 17 15.87 31.59 3.71
C ILE A 17 17.33 31.20 3.53
N LYS A 18 18.13 31.28 4.59
CA LYS A 18 19.57 31.00 4.55
C LYS A 18 19.91 29.54 4.87
N LEU A 19 19.07 28.84 5.60
CA LEU A 19 19.22 27.45 6.00
C LEU A 19 17.88 26.73 5.89
N LEU A 20 17.91 25.54 5.28
CA LEU A 20 16.76 24.67 5.16
C LEU A 20 17.10 23.30 5.73
N SER A 21 16.34 22.86 6.74
CA SER A 21 16.40 21.48 7.23
C SER A 21 15.24 20.69 6.64
N ALA A 22 15.55 19.59 6.00
CA ALA A 22 14.56 18.78 5.27
C ALA A 22 14.90 17.29 5.29
N THR A 23 13.91 16.48 5.00
CA THR A 23 14.09 15.05 4.73
C THR A 23 14.65 14.82 3.33
N PRO A 24 15.27 13.65 3.03
CA PRO A 24 15.81 13.31 1.70
C PRO A 24 14.80 13.46 0.54
N THR A 25 13.50 13.35 0.81
CA THR A 25 12.45 13.57 -0.20
C THR A 25 12.51 14.94 -0.87
N LEU A 26 13.00 15.96 -0.17
CA LEU A 26 13.20 17.28 -0.77
C LEU A 26 14.33 17.25 -1.81
N ALA A 27 15.38 16.47 -1.58
CA ALA A 27 16.51 16.36 -2.51
C ALA A 27 16.10 15.70 -3.84
N ALA A 28 15.17 14.74 -3.82
CA ALA A 28 14.67 14.06 -5.02
C ALA A 28 13.57 14.86 -5.74
N GLY A 29 12.70 15.53 -4.98
CA GLY A 29 11.47 16.14 -5.51
C GLY A 29 11.56 17.60 -5.95
N VAL A 30 12.60 18.33 -5.56
CA VAL A 30 12.72 19.77 -5.81
C VAL A 30 14.13 20.14 -6.24
N ASN A 31 14.26 21.06 -7.19
CA ASN A 31 15.58 21.57 -7.61
C ASN A 31 15.99 22.77 -6.75
N LEU A 32 16.55 22.48 -5.56
CA LEU A 32 17.08 23.47 -4.62
C LEU A 32 18.59 23.32 -4.45
N PRO A 33 19.40 23.89 -5.36
CA PRO A 33 20.82 23.90 -5.17
C PRO A 33 21.22 24.84 -4.03
N ALA A 34 22.14 24.43 -3.19
CA ALA A 34 22.69 25.18 -2.08
C ALA A 34 24.22 25.22 -2.18
N ARG A 35 24.88 26.26 -1.68
CA ARG A 35 26.35 26.30 -1.65
C ARG A 35 26.90 25.12 -0.84
N ARG A 36 26.23 24.80 0.30
CA ARG A 36 26.62 23.70 1.19
C ARG A 36 25.45 22.77 1.44
N VAL A 37 25.74 21.48 1.42
CA VAL A 37 24.80 20.43 1.83
C VAL A 37 25.40 19.70 3.03
N VAL A 38 24.64 19.61 4.12
CA VAL A 38 25.06 18.91 5.34
C VAL A 38 24.17 17.67 5.49
N ILE A 39 24.79 16.50 5.44
CA ILE A 39 24.13 15.21 5.61
C ILE A 39 24.36 14.78 7.06
N SER A 40 23.33 14.96 7.89
CA SER A 40 23.40 14.72 9.33
C SER A 40 23.39 13.25 9.72
N SER A 41 22.93 12.35 8.84
CA SER A 41 22.93 10.90 9.06
C SER A 41 22.85 10.18 7.72
N VAL A 42 23.59 9.09 7.59
CA VAL A 42 23.45 8.13 6.48
C VAL A 42 22.54 6.96 6.83
N LEU A 43 21.89 7.02 7.97
CA LEU A 43 20.95 6.00 8.41
C LEU A 43 19.53 6.51 8.22
N ARG A 44 18.66 5.68 7.66
CA ARG A 44 17.25 5.94 7.51
C ARG A 44 16.43 4.78 8.06
N TYR A 45 15.34 5.11 8.74
CA TYR A 45 14.39 4.11 9.19
C TYR A 45 13.77 3.38 7.98
N ASN A 46 13.83 2.06 8.03
CA ASN A 46 13.19 1.19 7.06
C ASN A 46 12.12 0.35 7.78
N ALA A 47 10.88 0.54 7.37
CA ALA A 47 9.74 -0.13 7.99
C ALA A 47 9.76 -1.66 7.78
N GLN A 48 10.32 -2.14 6.66
CA GLN A 48 10.43 -3.56 6.36
C GLN A 48 11.34 -4.30 7.35
N TYR A 49 12.44 -3.64 7.74
CA TYR A 49 13.40 -4.22 8.71
C TYR A 49 13.15 -3.76 10.15
N GLY A 50 12.17 -2.89 10.37
CA GLY A 50 11.84 -2.36 11.71
C GLY A 50 12.97 -1.57 12.36
N GLY A 51 13.91 -1.00 11.59
CA GLY A 51 15.10 -0.35 12.12
C GLY A 51 15.75 0.64 11.15
N ASN A 52 16.82 1.28 11.61
CA ASN A 52 17.62 2.18 10.79
C ASN A 52 18.63 1.39 9.96
N ILE A 53 18.58 1.54 8.65
CA ILE A 53 19.53 0.98 7.70
C ILE A 53 20.31 2.08 7.00
N PRO A 54 21.55 1.81 6.55
CA PRO A 54 22.32 2.74 5.73
C PRO A 54 21.58 3.03 4.41
N ILE A 55 21.59 4.30 3.98
CA ILE A 55 21.15 4.67 2.62
C ILE A 55 22.11 4.14 1.58
N SER A 56 21.70 4.06 0.31
CA SER A 56 22.59 3.69 -0.78
C SER A 56 23.66 4.78 -1.06
N VAL A 57 24.80 4.39 -1.62
CA VAL A 57 25.81 5.37 -2.09
C VAL A 57 25.22 6.24 -3.18
N LEU A 58 24.37 5.68 -4.05
CA LEU A 58 23.65 6.44 -5.08
C LEU A 58 22.80 7.56 -4.45
N GLU A 59 22.01 7.24 -3.41
CA GLU A 59 21.20 8.25 -2.73
C GLU A 59 22.08 9.33 -2.08
N TYR A 60 23.15 8.93 -1.40
CA TYR A 60 24.12 9.87 -0.85
C TYR A 60 24.71 10.80 -1.92
N LYS A 61 25.16 10.25 -3.05
CA LYS A 61 25.70 11.05 -4.17
C LYS A 61 24.65 12.00 -4.78
N GLN A 62 23.37 11.60 -4.83
CA GLN A 62 22.26 12.47 -5.23
C GLN A 62 22.05 13.65 -4.27
N LEU A 63 22.18 13.40 -2.95
CA LEU A 63 22.16 14.45 -1.95
C LEU A 63 23.35 15.40 -2.11
N CYS A 64 24.56 14.87 -2.27
CA CYS A 64 25.78 15.64 -2.53
C CYS A 64 25.66 16.50 -3.81
N GLY A 65 25.03 15.97 -4.85
CA GLY A 65 24.79 16.69 -6.11
C GLY A 65 23.89 17.93 -6.00
N ARG A 66 23.36 18.23 -4.82
CA ARG A 66 22.67 19.50 -4.51
C ARG A 66 23.63 20.59 -4.03
N ALA A 67 24.90 20.27 -3.77
CA ALA A 67 25.92 21.24 -3.39
C ALA A 67 26.43 21.99 -4.62
N GLY A 68 26.53 23.32 -4.51
CA GLY A 68 26.94 24.21 -5.59
C GLY A 68 25.76 24.76 -6.41
N ARG A 69 25.78 26.07 -6.63
CA ARG A 69 24.82 26.77 -7.50
C ARG A 69 25.53 27.20 -8.78
N PRO A 70 25.30 26.55 -9.94
CA PRO A 70 26.12 26.74 -11.16
C PRO A 70 26.25 28.19 -11.62
N GLN A 71 25.34 29.07 -11.27
CA GLN A 71 25.34 30.48 -11.67
C GLN A 71 25.97 31.43 -10.63
N TYR A 72 26.22 30.94 -9.40
CA TYR A 72 26.60 31.78 -8.27
C TYR A 72 27.83 31.31 -7.50
N ASP A 73 28.10 30.02 -7.52
CA ASP A 73 29.21 29.40 -6.76
C ASP A 73 30.22 28.75 -7.70
N ASN A 74 31.51 29.02 -7.49
CA ASN A 74 32.58 28.35 -8.22
C ASN A 74 32.78 26.90 -7.72
N GLU A 75 32.42 26.65 -6.45
CA GLU A 75 32.56 25.34 -5.79
C GLU A 75 31.35 25.07 -4.91
N GLY A 76 30.92 23.80 -4.84
CA GLY A 76 29.91 23.27 -3.92
C GLY A 76 30.62 22.42 -2.85
N GLU A 77 30.09 22.46 -1.63
CA GLU A 77 30.63 21.72 -0.49
C GLU A 77 29.58 20.77 0.09
N SER A 78 29.91 19.47 0.17
CA SER A 78 29.06 18.49 0.83
C SER A 78 29.76 17.99 2.09
N ILE A 79 29.07 18.04 3.22
CA ILE A 79 29.57 17.70 4.54
C ILE A 79 28.75 16.54 5.07
N ILE A 80 29.42 15.43 5.44
CA ILE A 80 28.81 14.29 6.09
C ILE A 80 29.16 14.32 7.59
N ILE A 81 28.15 14.09 8.45
CA ILE A 81 28.36 14.01 9.90
C ILE A 81 28.19 12.56 10.32
N GLY A 82 29.20 12.01 10.99
CA GLY A 82 29.18 10.65 11.52
C GLY A 82 29.57 10.58 12.99
N LYS A 83 29.33 9.43 13.59
CA LYS A 83 29.74 9.10 14.95
C LYS A 83 31.13 8.45 14.92
N ASN A 84 31.86 8.50 16.02
CA ASN A 84 33.24 7.99 16.13
C ASN A 84 33.45 6.51 15.75
N ASN A 85 32.38 5.71 15.68
CA ASN A 85 32.44 4.29 15.29
C ASN A 85 31.96 4.04 13.85
N GLN A 86 31.84 5.07 13.03
CA GLN A 86 31.29 4.98 11.67
C GLN A 86 32.31 5.33 10.58
N GLU A 87 33.60 5.40 10.87
CA GLU A 87 34.65 5.82 9.92
C GLU A 87 34.61 5.00 8.62
N LEU A 88 34.66 3.67 8.71
CA LEU A 88 34.56 2.79 7.53
C LEU A 88 33.27 2.96 6.72
N LEU A 89 32.15 3.25 7.40
CA LEU A 89 30.88 3.53 6.73
C LEU A 89 30.96 4.85 5.98
N LEU A 90 31.59 5.86 6.57
CA LEU A 90 31.72 7.18 5.94
C LEU A 90 32.67 7.14 4.74
N GLU A 91 33.79 6.43 4.85
CA GLU A 91 34.71 6.20 3.71
C GLU A 91 33.98 5.57 2.52
N LYS A 92 33.14 4.56 2.77
CA LYS A 92 32.29 3.95 1.74
C LYS A 92 31.42 4.98 0.99
N TYR A 93 30.91 6.01 1.67
CA TYR A 93 30.09 7.04 1.02
C TYR A 93 30.92 8.06 0.25
N VAL A 94 32.04 8.50 0.79
CA VAL A 94 32.90 9.51 0.19
C VAL A 94 33.58 8.95 -1.06
N ASP A 95 34.22 7.80 -0.92
CA ASP A 95 35.07 7.20 -1.95
C ASP A 95 34.35 6.13 -2.79
N GLY A 96 33.22 5.62 -2.28
CA GLY A 96 32.47 4.57 -2.94
C GLY A 96 31.81 5.00 -4.24
N GLU A 97 31.66 4.03 -5.15
CA GLU A 97 30.87 4.18 -6.36
C GLU A 97 29.39 3.90 -6.08
N PRO A 98 28.46 4.56 -6.81
CA PRO A 98 27.05 4.23 -6.73
C PRO A 98 26.81 2.75 -7.05
N GLU A 99 25.84 2.17 -6.37
CA GLU A 99 25.39 0.81 -6.63
C GLU A 99 24.93 0.69 -8.09
N PRO A 100 25.21 -0.45 -8.77
CA PRO A 100 24.74 -0.67 -10.11
C PRO A 100 23.19 -0.69 -10.15
N ILE A 101 22.63 -0.22 -11.26
CA ILE A 101 21.20 -0.31 -11.50
C ILE A 101 20.88 -1.77 -11.87
N GLU A 102 20.09 -2.43 -11.05
CA GLU A 102 19.62 -3.78 -11.28
C GLU A 102 18.14 -3.79 -11.71
N SER A 103 17.85 -4.56 -12.75
CA SER A 103 16.49 -4.78 -13.21
C SER A 103 15.70 -5.59 -12.18
N LYS A 104 14.48 -5.17 -11.89
CA LYS A 104 13.55 -5.94 -11.04
C LYS A 104 12.61 -6.84 -11.84
N ILE A 105 12.66 -6.81 -13.16
CA ILE A 105 11.73 -7.55 -14.02
C ILE A 105 11.90 -9.07 -13.90
N ILE A 106 13.09 -9.54 -13.52
CA ILE A 106 13.42 -10.97 -13.45
C ILE A 106 12.95 -11.63 -12.13
N SER A 107 12.49 -10.84 -11.16
CA SER A 107 11.91 -11.45 -9.96
C SER A 107 10.66 -12.27 -10.32
N PRO A 108 10.41 -13.42 -9.65
CA PRO A 108 9.29 -14.32 -10.01
C PRO A 108 7.93 -13.61 -10.06
N SER A 109 7.65 -12.72 -9.11
CA SER A 109 6.41 -11.92 -9.08
C SER A 109 6.32 -10.96 -10.27
N SER A 110 7.39 -10.19 -10.51
CA SER A 110 7.42 -9.26 -11.65
C SER A 110 7.27 -9.98 -12.98
N LEU A 111 7.94 -11.11 -13.17
CA LEU A 111 7.82 -11.90 -14.40
C LEU A 111 6.40 -12.40 -14.63
N ARG A 112 5.72 -12.94 -13.60
CA ARG A 112 4.32 -13.39 -13.75
C ARG A 112 3.42 -12.24 -14.19
N ILE A 113 3.56 -11.06 -13.57
CA ILE A 113 2.76 -9.86 -13.88
C ILE A 113 3.04 -9.38 -15.30
N HIS A 114 4.32 -9.22 -15.67
CA HIS A 114 4.70 -8.66 -16.96
C HIS A 114 4.47 -9.63 -18.11
N LEU A 115 4.72 -10.94 -17.92
CA LEU A 115 4.42 -11.96 -18.93
C LEU A 115 2.91 -12.04 -19.20
N LEU A 116 2.08 -12.06 -18.14
CA LEU A 116 0.63 -12.01 -18.31
C LEU A 116 0.19 -10.74 -19.04
N SER A 117 0.76 -9.59 -18.67
CA SER A 117 0.44 -8.30 -19.32
C SER A 117 0.82 -8.30 -20.79
N LEU A 118 1.98 -8.85 -21.15
CA LEU A 118 2.44 -8.98 -22.53
C LEU A 118 1.48 -9.86 -23.35
N ILE A 119 1.07 -11.00 -22.79
CA ILE A 119 0.12 -11.91 -23.47
C ILE A 119 -1.27 -11.26 -23.60
N VAL A 120 -1.73 -10.51 -22.60
CA VAL A 120 -3.03 -9.80 -22.66
C VAL A 120 -3.07 -8.71 -23.73
N THR A 121 -1.95 -8.05 -23.97
CA THR A 121 -1.85 -6.97 -24.97
C THR A 121 -1.68 -7.46 -26.40
N SER A 122 -1.40 -8.76 -26.59
CA SER A 122 -1.17 -9.37 -27.89
C SER A 122 -2.35 -10.27 -28.30
N PRO A 123 -2.80 -10.28 -29.55
CA PRO A 123 -3.87 -11.18 -30.03
C PRO A 123 -3.49 -12.66 -29.90
N THR A 124 -2.27 -12.98 -30.24
CA THR A 124 -1.58 -14.27 -30.04
C THR A 124 -0.09 -13.97 -29.98
N ILE A 125 0.62 -14.56 -29.05
CA ILE A 125 2.07 -14.36 -28.91
C ILE A 125 2.75 -15.72 -28.87
N THR A 126 3.81 -15.87 -29.65
CA THR A 126 4.62 -17.10 -29.69
C THR A 126 5.70 -17.07 -28.60
N GLU A 127 6.25 -18.22 -28.30
CA GLU A 127 7.37 -18.35 -27.36
C GLU A 127 8.60 -17.54 -27.82
N GLU A 128 8.91 -17.60 -29.11
CA GLU A 128 10.00 -16.82 -29.69
C GLU A 128 9.81 -15.30 -29.48
N MET A 129 8.57 -14.80 -29.65
CA MET A 129 8.27 -13.38 -29.40
C MET A 129 8.38 -12.99 -27.92
N ILE A 130 8.05 -13.91 -27.00
CA ILE A 130 8.22 -13.69 -25.56
C ILE A 130 9.71 -13.60 -25.23
N ASN A 131 10.52 -14.57 -25.69
CA ASN A 131 11.94 -14.59 -25.44
C ASN A 131 12.65 -13.37 -26.04
N ASP A 132 12.31 -12.98 -27.27
CA ASP A 132 12.84 -11.78 -27.92
C ASP A 132 12.50 -10.51 -27.13
N PHE A 133 11.26 -10.38 -26.63
CA PHE A 133 10.86 -9.23 -25.82
C PHE A 133 11.68 -9.12 -24.53
N PHE A 134 11.82 -10.21 -23.77
CA PHE A 134 12.53 -10.17 -22.49
C PHE A 134 14.05 -10.05 -22.66
N SER A 135 14.64 -10.62 -23.70
CA SER A 135 16.07 -10.49 -24.00
C SER A 135 16.46 -9.03 -24.29
N GLN A 136 15.56 -8.23 -24.87
CA GLN A 136 15.78 -6.81 -25.16
C GLN A 136 15.59 -5.89 -23.95
N THR A 137 15.14 -6.40 -22.79
CA THR A 137 14.98 -5.61 -21.56
C THR A 137 16.33 -5.39 -20.86
N LEU A 138 16.38 -4.42 -19.92
CA LEU A 138 17.55 -4.27 -19.05
C LEU A 138 17.85 -5.58 -18.30
N GLY A 139 16.83 -6.29 -17.84
CA GLY A 139 16.99 -7.59 -17.19
C GLY A 139 17.63 -8.62 -18.10
N GLY A 140 17.22 -8.69 -19.35
CA GLY A 140 17.78 -9.55 -20.36
C GLY A 140 19.27 -9.29 -20.65
N ASN A 141 19.69 -8.03 -20.53
CA ASN A 141 21.12 -7.67 -20.71
C ASN A 141 21.98 -7.87 -19.46
N GLN A 142 21.38 -8.16 -18.31
CA GLN A 142 22.09 -8.29 -17.03
C GLN A 142 22.24 -9.70 -16.52
N VAL A 143 21.49 -10.65 -17.11
CA VAL A 143 21.42 -12.04 -16.65
C VAL A 143 21.67 -12.95 -17.85
N ASP A 144 22.28 -14.10 -17.63
CA ASP A 144 22.51 -15.09 -18.66
C ASP A 144 21.19 -15.59 -19.28
N ASP A 145 21.18 -15.83 -20.58
CA ASP A 145 19.99 -16.24 -21.35
C ASP A 145 19.32 -17.48 -20.75
N ASP A 146 20.09 -18.49 -20.34
CA ASP A 146 19.59 -19.72 -19.71
C ASP A 146 18.80 -19.45 -18.44
N ILE A 147 19.20 -18.45 -17.65
CA ILE A 147 18.50 -18.06 -16.40
C ILE A 147 17.19 -17.39 -16.72
N ILE A 148 17.18 -16.52 -17.71
CA ILE A 148 15.93 -15.83 -18.15
C ILE A 148 14.95 -16.84 -18.68
N GLU A 149 15.40 -17.77 -19.54
CA GLU A 149 14.57 -18.81 -20.12
C GLU A 149 13.96 -19.70 -19.04
N LEU A 150 14.72 -20.11 -18.04
CA LEU A 150 14.24 -20.88 -16.90
C LEU A 150 13.16 -20.12 -16.11
N HIS A 151 13.38 -18.84 -15.83
CA HIS A 151 12.42 -18.03 -15.09
C HIS A 151 11.14 -17.76 -15.88
N LEU A 152 11.25 -17.55 -17.19
CA LEU A 152 10.10 -17.39 -18.10
C LEU A 152 9.30 -18.69 -18.20
N GLU A 153 9.98 -19.85 -18.31
CA GLU A 153 9.32 -21.15 -18.35
C GLU A 153 8.53 -21.42 -17.07
N ASN A 154 9.12 -21.13 -15.90
CA ASN A 154 8.42 -21.26 -14.61
C ASN A 154 7.20 -20.35 -14.53
N ALA A 155 7.32 -19.10 -14.97
CA ALA A 155 6.21 -18.15 -14.97
C ALA A 155 5.10 -18.57 -15.95
N LYS A 156 5.47 -19.04 -17.15
CA LYS A 156 4.57 -19.52 -18.18
C LYS A 156 3.81 -20.78 -17.72
N THR A 157 4.52 -21.75 -17.17
CA THR A 157 3.93 -22.97 -16.61
C THR A 157 2.90 -22.63 -15.54
N PHE A 158 3.24 -21.77 -14.58
CA PHE A 158 2.31 -21.31 -13.57
C PHE A 158 1.06 -20.63 -14.18
N LEU A 159 1.24 -19.77 -15.18
CA LEU A 159 0.12 -19.06 -15.83
C LEU A 159 -0.79 -20.02 -16.62
N LEU A 160 -0.25 -21.10 -17.18
CA LEU A 160 -1.00 -22.15 -17.86
C LEU A 160 -1.76 -23.03 -16.87
N ASP A 161 -1.06 -23.55 -15.84
CA ASP A 161 -1.63 -24.45 -14.84
C ASP A 161 -2.78 -23.80 -14.08
N GLU A 162 -2.66 -22.50 -13.81
CA GLU A 162 -3.67 -21.70 -13.11
C GLU A 162 -4.67 -21.02 -14.07
N GLU A 163 -4.68 -21.41 -15.34
CA GLU A 163 -5.65 -20.94 -16.35
C GLU A 163 -5.70 -19.41 -16.56
N PHE A 164 -4.61 -18.69 -16.34
CA PHE A 164 -4.51 -17.28 -16.72
C PHE A 164 -4.30 -17.09 -18.22
N ILE A 165 -3.63 -18.04 -18.84
CA ILE A 165 -3.39 -18.11 -20.28
C ILE A 165 -3.78 -19.49 -20.80
N ALA A 166 -3.95 -19.60 -22.10
CA ALA A 166 -4.24 -20.86 -22.79
C ALA A 166 -3.42 -20.96 -24.06
N ASN A 167 -3.12 -22.21 -24.47
CA ASN A 167 -2.51 -22.49 -25.75
C ASN A 167 -3.49 -22.22 -26.88
N LYS A 168 -3.04 -21.57 -27.94
CA LYS A 168 -3.79 -21.33 -29.17
C LYS A 168 -2.87 -21.34 -30.36
N ASP A 169 -3.14 -22.23 -31.31
CA ASP A 169 -2.30 -22.46 -32.48
C ASP A 169 -0.84 -22.73 -32.07
N ASN A 170 0.10 -21.89 -32.53
CA ASN A 170 1.53 -21.98 -32.16
C ASN A 170 1.93 -20.96 -31.07
N GLY A 171 1.00 -20.50 -30.22
CA GLY A 171 1.30 -19.49 -29.21
C GLY A 171 0.32 -19.49 -28.04
N PHE A 172 0.29 -18.37 -27.34
CA PHE A 172 -0.50 -18.17 -26.12
C PHE A 172 -1.49 -17.04 -26.27
N ILE A 173 -2.63 -17.19 -25.61
CA ILE A 173 -3.65 -16.15 -25.47
C ILE A 173 -4.03 -16.03 -24.00
N ALA A 174 -4.43 -14.83 -23.59
CA ALA A 174 -4.95 -14.63 -22.23
C ALA A 174 -6.42 -15.10 -22.14
N THR A 175 -6.72 -15.85 -21.10
CA THR A 175 -8.10 -16.19 -20.73
C THR A 175 -8.86 -14.95 -20.25
N ARG A 176 -10.19 -15.07 -20.11
CA ARG A 176 -10.99 -13.99 -19.54
C ARG A 176 -10.55 -13.67 -18.10
N PHE A 177 -10.21 -14.68 -17.32
CA PHE A 177 -9.68 -14.52 -15.98
C PHE A 177 -8.33 -13.81 -15.99
N GLY A 178 -7.38 -14.25 -16.84
CA GLY A 178 -6.08 -13.59 -16.99
C GLY A 178 -6.19 -12.13 -17.42
N GLN A 179 -7.08 -11.81 -18.37
CA GLN A 179 -7.35 -10.42 -18.77
C GLN A 179 -7.87 -9.56 -17.60
N LYS A 180 -8.74 -10.11 -16.76
CA LYS A 180 -9.27 -9.40 -15.58
C LYS A 180 -8.16 -9.14 -14.57
N VAL A 181 -7.33 -10.14 -14.27
CA VAL A 181 -6.21 -10.05 -13.32
C VAL A 181 -5.17 -9.02 -13.78
N SER A 182 -4.76 -9.07 -15.05
CA SER A 182 -3.85 -8.07 -15.62
C SER A 182 -4.36 -6.63 -15.47
N ARG A 183 -5.68 -6.39 -15.67
CA ARG A 183 -6.29 -5.06 -15.49
C ARG A 183 -6.37 -4.61 -14.03
N LEU A 184 -6.36 -5.54 -13.08
CA LEU A 184 -6.35 -5.24 -11.65
C LEU A 184 -4.95 -4.94 -11.13
N TYR A 185 -3.91 -5.23 -11.91
CA TYR A 185 -2.50 -5.04 -11.55
C TYR A 185 -2.05 -5.84 -10.33
N ILE A 186 -2.69 -6.98 -10.06
CA ILE A 186 -2.29 -7.89 -8.99
C ILE A 186 -1.45 -9.04 -9.56
N ASP A 187 -0.58 -9.62 -8.70
CA ASP A 187 0.18 -10.81 -9.04
C ASP A 187 -0.79 -11.97 -9.35
N PRO A 188 -0.59 -12.73 -10.43
CA PRO A 188 -1.33 -13.96 -10.67
C PRO A 188 -1.36 -14.91 -9.47
N MET A 189 -0.32 -14.97 -8.63
CA MET A 189 -0.32 -15.75 -7.39
C MET A 189 -1.37 -15.25 -6.40
N THR A 190 -1.42 -13.94 -6.18
CA THR A 190 -2.48 -13.30 -5.36
C THR A 190 -3.87 -13.58 -5.94
N ALA A 191 -4.02 -13.53 -7.26
CA ALA A 191 -5.29 -13.82 -7.92
C ALA A 191 -5.72 -15.30 -7.78
N ARG A 192 -4.78 -16.25 -7.81
CA ARG A 192 -5.02 -17.66 -7.48
C ARG A 192 -5.55 -17.82 -6.05
N ASP A 193 -4.90 -17.19 -5.10
CA ASP A 193 -5.30 -17.26 -3.68
C ASP A 193 -6.69 -16.62 -3.46
N PHE A 194 -6.99 -15.55 -4.18
CA PHE A 194 -8.33 -14.94 -4.20
C PHE A 194 -9.37 -15.87 -4.82
N ARG A 195 -9.06 -16.55 -5.94
CA ARG A 195 -9.94 -17.55 -6.54
C ARG A 195 -10.25 -18.66 -5.55
N ASN A 196 -9.22 -19.21 -4.91
CA ASN A 196 -9.37 -20.27 -3.91
C ASN A 196 -10.25 -19.81 -2.73
N ALA A 197 -10.09 -18.56 -2.28
CA ALA A 197 -10.93 -17.98 -1.24
C ALA A 197 -12.40 -17.77 -1.68
N ILE A 198 -12.62 -17.37 -2.94
CA ILE A 198 -13.97 -17.20 -3.52
C ILE A 198 -14.71 -18.54 -3.64
N GLU A 199 -13.99 -19.59 -4.00
CA GLU A 199 -14.52 -20.96 -4.14
C GLU A 199 -14.71 -21.68 -2.80
N TYR A 200 -14.01 -21.21 -1.75
CA TYR A 200 -14.17 -21.74 -0.41
C TYR A 200 -15.61 -21.53 0.08
N ASP A 201 -16.20 -22.59 0.69
CA ASP A 201 -17.56 -22.51 1.21
C ASP A 201 -17.64 -21.62 2.46
N ILE A 202 -17.84 -20.31 2.22
CA ILE A 202 -17.93 -19.27 3.27
C ILE A 202 -19.33 -19.28 3.96
N THR A 203 -20.18 -20.27 3.68
CA THR A 203 -21.57 -20.28 4.14
C THR A 203 -21.76 -20.49 5.65
N LYS A 204 -20.71 -20.75 6.40
CA LYS A 204 -20.76 -21.01 7.84
C LYS A 204 -20.44 -19.76 8.67
N GLY A 205 -21.43 -18.87 8.78
CA GLY A 205 -21.59 -18.03 9.96
C GLY A 205 -20.85 -16.71 10.04
N GLY A 206 -21.45 -15.62 9.65
CA GLY A 206 -21.09 -14.27 10.07
C GLY A 206 -20.20 -13.49 9.08
N GLU A 207 -19.80 -12.29 9.47
CA GLU A 207 -18.89 -11.46 8.70
C GLU A 207 -17.48 -12.05 8.74
N HIS A 208 -16.89 -12.33 7.57
CA HIS A 208 -15.54 -12.89 7.42
C HIS A 208 -14.45 -11.81 7.39
N THR A 209 -14.70 -10.68 8.04
CA THR A 209 -13.79 -9.53 8.05
C THR A 209 -12.35 -9.91 8.37
N PHE A 210 -12.12 -10.66 9.45
CA PHE A 210 -10.76 -11.03 9.87
C PHE A 210 -10.12 -11.98 8.86
N GLY A 211 -10.84 -12.96 8.33
CA GLY A 211 -10.34 -13.87 7.29
C GLY A 211 -9.94 -13.14 6.01
N PHE A 212 -10.71 -12.16 5.57
CA PHE A 212 -10.33 -11.32 4.43
C PHE A 212 -9.13 -10.42 4.73
N LEU A 213 -9.05 -9.83 5.94
CA LEU A 213 -7.87 -9.06 6.34
C LEU A 213 -6.61 -9.94 6.37
N HIS A 214 -6.73 -11.18 6.86
CA HIS A 214 -5.64 -12.13 6.81
C HIS A 214 -5.23 -12.41 5.36
N LEU A 215 -6.17 -12.78 4.50
CA LEU A 215 -5.91 -13.09 3.09
C LEU A 215 -5.16 -11.96 2.38
N ILE A 216 -5.58 -10.70 2.55
CA ILE A 216 -4.91 -9.57 1.89
C ILE A 216 -3.54 -9.23 2.48
N THR A 217 -3.33 -9.46 3.78
CA THR A 217 -2.02 -9.18 4.42
C THR A 217 -0.95 -10.20 4.09
N THR A 218 -1.33 -11.37 3.53
CA THR A 218 -0.39 -12.38 3.03
C THR A 218 -0.04 -12.22 1.55
N CYS A 219 -0.75 -11.35 0.80
CA CYS A 219 -0.44 -11.07 -0.60
C CYS A 219 0.94 -10.44 -0.78
N GLU A 220 1.61 -10.75 -1.90
CA GLU A 220 2.93 -10.20 -2.22
C GLU A 220 2.94 -8.66 -2.29
N GLU A 221 1.85 -8.09 -2.78
CA GLU A 221 1.70 -6.63 -2.92
C GLU A 221 1.44 -5.91 -1.61
N PHE A 222 1.13 -6.63 -0.53
CA PHE A 222 0.79 -5.97 0.73
C PHE A 222 2.01 -5.32 1.37
N PHE A 223 2.00 -3.99 1.41
CA PHE A 223 3.09 -3.19 1.97
C PHE A 223 2.53 -1.95 2.72
N PRO A 224 3.15 -1.54 3.86
CA PRO A 224 4.25 -2.21 4.57
C PRO A 224 3.77 -3.45 5.34
N ARG A 225 4.64 -4.48 5.38
CA ARG A 225 4.41 -5.68 6.16
C ARG A 225 5.29 -5.65 7.42
N PHE A 226 4.68 -5.82 8.57
CA PHE A 226 5.36 -5.86 9.86
C PHE A 226 5.21 -7.24 10.48
N ASP A 227 6.34 -7.92 10.68
CA ASP A 227 6.36 -9.23 11.30
C ASP A 227 5.93 -9.19 12.76
N LEU A 228 5.45 -10.31 13.27
CA LEU A 228 5.03 -10.46 14.65
C LEU A 228 6.26 -10.39 15.57
N ARG A 229 6.20 -9.56 16.62
CA ARG A 229 7.22 -9.52 17.67
C ARG A 229 6.87 -10.54 18.76
N GLN A 230 7.86 -11.04 19.45
CA GLN A 230 7.67 -12.00 20.56
C GLN A 230 6.63 -11.52 21.60
N LYS A 231 6.62 -10.24 21.93
CA LYS A 231 5.65 -9.65 22.86
C LYS A 231 4.21 -9.60 22.34
N ASP A 232 4.00 -9.77 21.04
CA ASP A 232 2.68 -9.68 20.39
C ASP A 232 2.05 -11.07 20.17
N VAL A 233 2.78 -12.17 20.44
CA VAL A 233 2.33 -13.55 20.18
C VAL A 233 1.07 -13.90 20.97
N GLU A 234 1.04 -13.60 22.27
CA GLU A 234 -0.15 -13.87 23.11
C GLU A 234 -1.39 -13.13 22.58
N ARG A 235 -1.22 -11.88 22.18
CA ARG A 235 -2.28 -11.08 21.56
C ARG A 235 -2.75 -11.70 20.24
N ALA A 236 -1.81 -12.13 19.40
CA ALA A 236 -2.13 -12.77 18.12
C ALA A 236 -2.98 -14.03 18.34
N SER A 237 -2.59 -14.90 19.28
CA SER A 237 -3.32 -16.11 19.62
C SER A 237 -4.75 -15.81 20.09
N ILE A 238 -4.94 -14.78 20.93
CA ILE A 238 -6.27 -14.36 21.41
C ILE A 238 -7.12 -13.85 20.22
N VAL A 239 -6.56 -13.02 19.35
CA VAL A 239 -7.28 -12.47 18.20
C VAL A 239 -7.68 -13.57 17.21
N ILE A 240 -6.77 -14.51 16.91
CA ILE A 240 -7.03 -15.67 16.03
C ILE A 240 -8.16 -16.51 16.62
N GLU A 241 -8.09 -16.89 17.91
CA GLU A 241 -9.11 -17.74 18.54
C GLU A 241 -10.48 -17.06 18.53
N ASN A 242 -10.56 -15.77 18.82
CA ASN A 242 -11.80 -15.01 18.78
C ASN A 242 -12.42 -14.92 17.37
N ASN A 243 -11.61 -15.06 16.32
CA ASN A 243 -12.06 -14.98 14.93
C ASN A 243 -12.04 -16.33 14.20
N ARG A 244 -11.82 -17.44 14.90
CA ARG A 244 -11.63 -18.77 14.32
C ARG A 244 -12.75 -19.20 13.37
N GLN A 245 -13.99 -18.87 13.70
CA GLN A 245 -15.18 -19.24 12.91
C GLN A 245 -15.32 -18.39 11.62
N THR A 246 -14.63 -17.28 11.52
CA THR A 246 -14.68 -16.35 10.40
C THR A 246 -13.47 -16.45 9.48
N LEU A 247 -12.55 -17.38 9.76
CA LEU A 247 -11.38 -17.64 8.94
C LEU A 247 -11.79 -18.29 7.62
N ILE A 248 -11.15 -17.86 6.54
CA ILE A 248 -11.33 -18.44 5.21
C ILE A 248 -10.42 -19.66 5.04
N ARG A 249 -9.27 -19.66 5.71
CA ARG A 249 -8.35 -20.80 5.78
C ARG A 249 -7.79 -20.93 7.20
N VAL A 250 -7.18 -22.08 7.50
CA VAL A 250 -6.47 -22.24 8.78
C VAL A 250 -5.30 -21.26 8.82
N ILE A 251 -5.23 -20.46 9.89
CA ILE A 251 -4.13 -19.55 10.17
C ILE A 251 -3.31 -20.17 11.29
N GLU A 252 -2.01 -20.31 11.06
CA GLU A 252 -1.03 -20.61 12.11
C GLU A 252 -0.53 -19.30 12.73
N GLU A 253 -0.02 -19.34 13.97
CA GLU A 253 0.48 -18.14 14.66
C GLU A 253 1.61 -17.47 13.87
N GLU A 254 2.43 -18.26 13.18
CA GLU A 254 3.52 -17.80 12.33
C GLU A 254 3.04 -16.99 11.10
N GLU A 255 1.82 -17.24 10.63
CA GLU A 255 1.21 -16.47 9.52
C GLU A 255 0.60 -15.15 9.98
N CYS A 256 0.44 -14.93 11.27
CA CYS A 256 -0.09 -13.69 11.81
C CYS A 256 0.98 -12.62 11.83
N SER A 257 0.67 -11.47 11.28
CA SER A 257 1.56 -10.30 11.25
C SER A 257 1.01 -9.15 12.09
N ARG A 258 1.88 -8.23 12.53
CA ARG A 258 1.42 -6.99 13.16
C ARG A 258 0.56 -6.16 12.21
N SER A 259 0.79 -6.26 10.91
CA SER A 259 -0.02 -5.59 9.90
C SER A 259 -1.47 -6.08 9.94
N LEU A 260 -1.69 -7.40 10.10
CA LEU A 260 -3.03 -7.97 10.30
C LEU A 260 -3.67 -7.45 11.58
N LEU A 261 -2.95 -7.50 12.71
CA LEU A 261 -3.44 -6.99 14.00
C LEU A 261 -3.78 -5.49 13.94
N ALA A 262 -3.01 -4.72 13.19
CA ALA A 262 -3.26 -3.29 13.01
C ALA A 262 -4.51 -3.01 12.18
N LEU A 263 -4.73 -3.74 11.10
CA LEU A 263 -5.94 -3.61 10.29
C LEU A 263 -7.18 -4.07 11.06
N ASP A 264 -7.07 -5.14 11.85
CA ASP A 264 -8.15 -5.57 12.73
C ASP A 264 -8.48 -4.50 13.77
N LEU A 265 -7.46 -4.00 14.48
CA LEU A 265 -7.63 -2.91 15.46
C LEU A 265 -8.23 -1.66 14.80
N TRP A 266 -7.75 -1.29 13.61
CA TRP A 266 -8.23 -0.13 12.85
C TRP A 266 -9.70 -0.26 12.45
N THR A 267 -10.12 -1.39 11.90
CA THR A 267 -11.51 -1.65 11.50
C THR A 267 -12.46 -1.81 12.69
N ASN A 268 -11.89 -2.00 13.89
CA ASN A 268 -12.58 -1.98 15.18
C ASN A 268 -12.49 -0.62 15.92
N GLU A 269 -12.14 0.46 15.18
CA GLU A 269 -12.05 1.85 15.66
C GLU A 269 -10.86 2.14 16.59
N GLY A 270 -9.80 1.32 16.54
CA GLY A 270 -8.55 1.65 17.21
C GLY A 270 -8.01 3.01 16.76
N THR A 271 -7.45 3.78 17.68
CA THR A 271 -6.87 5.09 17.39
C THR A 271 -5.43 4.97 16.89
N GLU A 272 -4.90 6.03 16.26
CA GLU A 272 -3.48 6.09 15.89
C GLU A 272 -2.55 5.94 17.10
N VAL A 273 -2.97 6.45 18.26
CA VAL A 273 -2.26 6.27 19.53
C VAL A 273 -2.22 4.79 19.93
N ASN A 274 -3.36 4.09 19.84
CA ASN A 274 -3.37 2.65 20.12
C ASN A 274 -2.46 1.86 19.18
N LEU A 275 -2.43 2.20 17.88
CA LEU A 275 -1.58 1.54 16.89
C LEU A 275 -0.10 1.77 17.17
N SER A 276 0.30 2.99 17.51
CA SER A 276 1.68 3.32 17.86
C SER A 276 2.09 2.67 19.19
N ASP A 277 1.32 2.83 20.26
CA ASP A 277 1.68 2.35 21.59
C ASP A 277 1.69 0.81 21.69
N GLU A 278 0.66 0.17 21.13
CA GLU A 278 0.48 -1.27 21.26
C GLU A 278 1.30 -2.05 20.21
N LEU A 279 1.24 -1.61 18.95
CA LEU A 279 1.83 -2.35 17.83
C LEU A 279 3.10 -1.70 17.26
N GLY A 280 3.43 -0.47 17.65
CA GLY A 280 4.56 0.29 17.10
C GLY A 280 4.39 0.58 15.61
N ILE A 281 3.15 0.89 15.20
CA ILE A 281 2.81 1.23 13.82
C ILE A 281 2.41 2.69 13.77
N GLU A 282 3.19 3.47 13.02
CA GLU A 282 2.98 4.89 12.91
C GLU A 282 1.88 5.26 11.91
N SER A 283 1.33 6.46 12.05
CA SER A 283 0.22 6.98 11.23
C SER A 283 0.51 6.90 9.72
N GLY A 284 1.75 7.18 9.29
CA GLY A 284 2.15 7.10 7.89
C GLY A 284 2.14 5.68 7.33
N ASP A 285 2.57 4.71 8.13
CA ASP A 285 2.56 3.30 7.74
C ASP A 285 1.12 2.75 7.72
N MET A 286 0.30 3.15 8.70
CA MET A 286 -1.12 2.79 8.71
C MET A 286 -1.85 3.32 7.46
N HIS A 287 -1.55 4.54 7.03
CA HIS A 287 -2.14 5.11 5.82
C HIS A 287 -1.80 4.27 4.58
N ARG A 288 -0.53 3.87 4.42
CA ARG A 288 -0.09 2.99 3.32
C ARG A 288 -0.77 1.62 3.37
N MET A 289 -0.87 1.03 4.57
CA MET A 289 -1.58 -0.25 4.74
C MET A 289 -3.05 -0.14 4.35
N VAL A 290 -3.73 0.95 4.71
CA VAL A 290 -5.12 1.22 4.32
C VAL A 290 -5.28 1.31 2.81
N ASP A 291 -4.39 2.06 2.13
CA ASP A 291 -4.44 2.21 0.67
C ASP A 291 -4.22 0.87 -0.04
N THR A 292 -3.22 0.09 0.40
CA THR A 292 -2.94 -1.24 -0.18
C THR A 292 -4.08 -2.22 0.10
N ALA A 293 -4.62 -2.23 1.33
CA ALA A 293 -5.73 -3.08 1.71
C ALA A 293 -7.00 -2.74 0.91
N ASP A 294 -7.32 -1.46 0.71
CA ASP A 294 -8.47 -1.06 -0.12
C ASP A 294 -8.34 -1.54 -1.56
N TRP A 295 -7.14 -1.42 -2.16
CA TRP A 295 -6.87 -1.91 -3.51
C TRP A 295 -7.01 -3.43 -3.61
N LEU A 296 -6.44 -4.20 -2.67
CA LEU A 296 -6.50 -5.66 -2.68
C LEU A 296 -7.93 -6.17 -2.45
N VAL A 297 -8.68 -5.58 -1.50
CA VAL A 297 -10.10 -5.92 -1.29
C VAL A 297 -10.96 -5.50 -2.49
N TYR A 298 -10.64 -4.39 -3.15
CA TYR A 298 -11.28 -4.03 -4.43
C TYR A 298 -11.02 -5.10 -5.49
N SER A 299 -9.80 -5.59 -5.59
CA SER A 299 -9.42 -6.62 -6.56
C SER A 299 -10.15 -7.95 -6.28
N LEU A 300 -10.18 -8.39 -5.02
CA LEU A 300 -10.93 -9.56 -4.57
C LEU A 300 -12.43 -9.42 -4.90
N ARG A 301 -13.03 -8.26 -4.62
CA ARG A 301 -14.42 -7.94 -4.95
C ARG A 301 -14.70 -8.03 -6.45
N GLU A 302 -13.80 -7.50 -7.28
CA GLU A 302 -13.95 -7.55 -8.74
C GLU A 302 -13.83 -8.97 -9.29
N LEU A 303 -12.97 -9.82 -8.69
CA LEU A 303 -12.91 -11.24 -9.01
C LEU A 303 -14.16 -11.98 -8.51
N SER A 304 -14.65 -11.68 -7.30
CA SER A 304 -15.90 -12.26 -6.78
C SER A 304 -17.08 -12.00 -7.72
N ARG A 305 -17.13 -10.81 -8.36
CA ARG A 305 -18.15 -10.48 -9.36
C ARG A 305 -18.01 -11.33 -10.63
N GLU A 306 -16.78 -11.60 -11.07
CA GLU A 306 -16.51 -12.48 -12.22
C GLU A 306 -16.99 -13.89 -11.96
N PHE A 307 -16.85 -14.38 -10.71
CA PHE A 307 -17.36 -15.68 -10.25
C PHE A 307 -18.84 -15.66 -9.82
N ARG A 308 -19.56 -14.55 -10.04
CA ARG A 308 -20.99 -14.35 -9.71
C ARG A 308 -21.33 -14.54 -8.23
N ARG A 309 -20.39 -14.27 -7.32
CA ARG A 309 -20.57 -14.33 -5.88
C ARG A 309 -21.03 -12.95 -5.35
N GLU A 310 -22.28 -12.60 -5.64
CA GLU A 310 -22.88 -11.31 -5.21
C GLU A 310 -22.98 -11.15 -3.68
N ASP A 311 -23.00 -12.25 -2.95
CA ASP A 311 -22.88 -12.30 -1.50
C ASP A 311 -21.54 -11.70 -1.03
N LEU A 312 -20.42 -12.19 -1.59
CA LEU A 312 -19.08 -11.69 -1.30
C LEU A 312 -18.89 -10.25 -1.77
N VAL A 313 -19.42 -9.89 -2.93
CA VAL A 313 -19.35 -8.51 -3.44
C VAL A 313 -19.91 -7.51 -2.42
N LYS A 314 -21.04 -7.82 -1.78
CA LYS A 314 -21.64 -6.95 -0.77
C LYS A 314 -20.80 -6.87 0.50
N GLU A 315 -20.30 -8.01 0.97
CA GLU A 315 -19.45 -8.08 2.17
C GLU A 315 -18.14 -7.32 1.96
N LEU A 316 -17.49 -7.50 0.81
CA LEU A 316 -16.24 -6.81 0.46
C LEU A 316 -16.46 -5.29 0.26
N ASP A 317 -17.59 -4.85 -0.27
CA ASP A 317 -17.96 -3.43 -0.32
C ASP A 317 -18.10 -2.80 1.08
N ILE A 318 -18.58 -3.57 2.03
CA ILE A 318 -18.67 -3.18 3.44
C ILE A 318 -17.26 -3.10 4.05
N LEU A 319 -16.45 -4.15 3.85
CA LEU A 319 -15.09 -4.23 4.37
C LEU A 319 -14.22 -3.08 3.84
N ARG A 320 -14.27 -2.76 2.55
CA ARG A 320 -13.56 -1.61 1.98
C ARG A 320 -13.86 -0.31 2.73
N LYS A 321 -15.12 -0.05 3.04
CA LYS A 321 -15.51 1.15 3.81
C LYS A 321 -14.97 1.09 5.23
N ARG A 322 -15.01 -0.06 5.87
CA ARG A 322 -14.44 -0.25 7.20
C ARG A 322 -12.93 0.02 7.21
N ILE A 323 -12.21 -0.44 6.20
CA ILE A 323 -10.77 -0.19 6.03
C ILE A 323 -10.49 1.30 5.80
N VAL A 324 -11.13 1.91 4.80
CA VAL A 324 -10.86 3.31 4.43
C VAL A 324 -11.17 4.29 5.57
N TYR A 325 -12.24 4.06 6.32
CA TYR A 325 -12.65 4.97 7.39
C TYR A 325 -12.18 4.55 8.79
N GLY A 326 -11.70 3.32 8.99
CA GLY A 326 -11.35 2.77 10.30
C GLY A 326 -12.56 2.69 11.21
N ILE A 327 -13.62 2.00 10.81
CA ILE A 327 -14.93 1.98 11.50
C ILE A 327 -15.49 0.58 11.63
N LYS A 328 -16.34 0.41 12.64
CA LYS A 328 -17.21 -0.78 12.76
C LYS A 328 -18.38 -0.72 11.77
N HIS A 329 -18.99 -1.89 11.53
CA HIS A 329 -20.07 -2.07 10.56
C HIS A 329 -21.25 -1.10 10.76
N GLU A 330 -21.64 -0.86 12.01
CA GLU A 330 -22.79 -0.01 12.33
C GLU A 330 -22.66 1.45 11.90
N LEU A 331 -21.44 1.93 11.58
CA LEU A 331 -21.20 3.31 11.15
C LEU A 331 -21.24 3.50 9.62
N ILE A 332 -21.35 2.42 8.85
CA ILE A 332 -21.24 2.48 7.37
C ILE A 332 -22.26 3.43 6.75
N ASP A 333 -23.49 3.43 7.24
CA ASP A 333 -24.53 4.31 6.70
C ASP A 333 -24.25 5.78 6.97
N LEU A 334 -23.62 6.09 8.09
CA LEU A 334 -23.29 7.46 8.49
C LEU A 334 -22.08 8.04 7.71
N VAL A 335 -21.04 7.24 7.49
CA VAL A 335 -19.83 7.72 6.75
C VAL A 335 -20.07 7.93 5.26
N ARG A 336 -21.18 7.47 4.72
CA ARG A 336 -21.63 7.78 3.36
C ARG A 336 -22.04 9.25 3.19
N ILE A 337 -22.21 9.97 4.29
CA ILE A 337 -22.58 11.39 4.29
C ILE A 337 -21.30 12.21 4.19
N ARG A 338 -21.19 13.04 3.19
CA ARG A 338 -20.03 13.92 2.99
C ARG A 338 -19.78 14.76 4.25
N ASN A 339 -18.51 14.90 4.64
CA ASN A 339 -18.06 15.56 5.87
C ASN A 339 -18.38 14.81 7.18
N VAL A 340 -18.86 13.58 7.12
CA VAL A 340 -19.04 12.70 8.28
C VAL A 340 -17.99 11.58 8.21
N GLY A 341 -16.80 11.83 8.78
CA GLY A 341 -15.76 10.81 8.97
C GLY A 341 -16.00 10.01 10.26
N ARG A 342 -15.06 9.08 10.57
CA ARG A 342 -15.17 8.14 11.71
C ARG A 342 -15.58 8.79 13.04
N ILE A 343 -14.96 9.92 13.40
CA ILE A 343 -15.22 10.59 14.68
C ILE A 343 -16.66 11.12 14.74
N ARG A 344 -17.08 11.85 13.71
CA ARG A 344 -18.45 12.39 13.66
C ARG A 344 -19.50 11.29 13.57
N ALA A 345 -19.25 10.24 12.79
CA ALA A 345 -20.13 9.09 12.69
C ALA A 345 -20.35 8.43 14.06
N ARG A 346 -19.26 8.21 14.83
CA ARG A 346 -19.35 7.62 16.17
C ARG A 346 -20.09 8.54 17.15
N ILE A 347 -19.88 9.85 17.08
CA ILE A 347 -20.59 10.83 17.92
C ILE A 347 -22.08 10.82 17.57
N LEU A 348 -22.46 10.88 16.30
CA LEU A 348 -23.85 10.82 15.86
C LEU A 348 -24.51 9.51 16.33
N TYR A 349 -23.86 8.37 16.16
CA TYR A 349 -24.35 7.08 16.59
C TYR A 349 -24.62 7.01 18.10
N LYS A 350 -23.67 7.51 18.92
CA LYS A 350 -23.83 7.58 20.38
C LYS A 350 -24.98 8.50 20.81
N ASN A 351 -25.29 9.53 20.02
CA ASN A 351 -26.44 10.44 20.24
C ASN A 351 -27.76 9.89 19.66
N GLY A 352 -27.82 8.62 19.28
CA GLY A 352 -29.04 7.94 18.82
C GLY A 352 -29.32 8.07 17.32
N TYR A 353 -28.48 8.78 16.55
CA TYR A 353 -28.63 8.91 15.09
C TYR A 353 -27.87 7.80 14.39
N LYS A 354 -28.47 6.59 14.37
CA LYS A 354 -27.81 5.35 13.90
C LYS A 354 -27.72 5.23 12.38
N ASN A 355 -28.55 5.96 11.64
CA ASN A 355 -28.63 5.87 10.18
C ASN A 355 -29.12 7.18 9.55
N ARG A 356 -29.09 7.24 8.20
CA ARG A 356 -29.54 8.40 7.42
C ARG A 356 -31.01 8.73 7.64
N THR A 357 -31.87 7.73 7.88
CA THR A 357 -33.30 7.94 8.17
C THR A 357 -33.50 8.65 9.50
N ALA A 358 -32.73 8.28 10.53
CA ALA A 358 -32.78 8.97 11.83
C ALA A 358 -32.31 10.44 11.69
N LEU A 359 -31.26 10.67 10.92
CA LEU A 359 -30.76 12.03 10.63
C LEU A 359 -31.77 12.87 9.82
N LYS A 360 -32.49 12.25 8.89
CA LYS A 360 -33.56 12.93 8.13
C LYS A 360 -34.67 13.46 9.04
N LYS A 361 -35.01 12.69 10.09
CA LYS A 361 -36.06 13.07 11.06
C LYS A 361 -35.59 14.04 12.16
N ALA A 362 -34.28 14.17 12.36
CA ALA A 362 -33.72 14.99 13.43
C ALA A 362 -33.95 16.49 13.19
N PRO A 363 -34.29 17.30 14.19
CA PRO A 363 -34.30 18.75 14.09
C PRO A 363 -32.87 19.28 13.84
N LEU A 364 -32.76 20.35 13.02
CA LEU A 364 -31.47 20.92 12.65
C LEU A 364 -30.70 21.43 13.87
N GLU A 365 -31.42 22.11 14.77
CA GLU A 365 -30.88 22.70 15.99
C GLU A 365 -30.25 21.63 16.89
N LYS A 366 -30.95 20.50 17.10
CA LYS A 366 -30.43 19.38 17.88
C LYS A 366 -29.19 18.73 17.28
N LEU A 367 -29.11 18.67 15.95
CA LEU A 367 -27.90 18.21 15.30
C LEU A 367 -26.74 19.19 15.46
N ALA A 368 -27.02 20.49 15.44
CA ALA A 368 -26.01 21.53 15.57
C ALA A 368 -25.43 21.65 17.00
N GLU A 369 -26.15 21.20 18.02
CA GLU A 369 -25.72 21.15 19.43
C GLU A 369 -24.74 20.01 19.70
N ILE A 370 -24.67 19.02 18.80
CA ILE A 370 -23.77 17.86 18.98
C ILE A 370 -22.32 18.30 18.80
N ASP A 371 -21.44 17.83 19.70
CA ASP A 371 -20.01 18.09 19.63
C ASP A 371 -19.42 17.75 18.24
N LYS A 372 -18.53 18.60 17.71
CA LYS A 372 -17.89 18.50 16.38
C LYS A 372 -18.84 18.50 15.16
N ILE A 373 -20.12 18.72 15.34
CA ILE A 373 -21.08 18.85 14.23
C ILE A 373 -21.29 20.33 13.90
N GLY A 374 -21.76 21.14 14.84
CA GLY A 374 -22.03 22.58 14.62
C GLY A 374 -23.01 22.85 13.47
N MET A 375 -23.46 24.09 13.33
CA MET A 375 -24.53 24.49 12.39
C MET A 375 -24.19 24.19 10.92
N THR A 376 -22.94 24.44 10.51
CA THR A 376 -22.49 24.24 9.11
C THR A 376 -22.55 22.78 8.70
N ILE A 377 -22.05 21.88 9.54
CA ILE A 377 -22.05 20.44 9.28
C ILE A 377 -23.49 19.89 9.37
N ALA A 378 -24.28 20.34 10.36
CA ALA A 378 -25.69 19.96 10.50
C ALA A 378 -26.51 20.29 9.23
N LYS A 379 -26.35 21.50 8.68
CA LYS A 379 -26.97 21.89 7.40
C LYS A 379 -26.50 21.02 6.24
N SER A 380 -25.18 20.73 6.17
CA SER A 380 -24.62 19.83 5.15
C SER A 380 -25.21 18.42 5.24
N ILE A 381 -25.32 17.87 6.44
CA ILE A 381 -25.95 16.56 6.67
C ILE A 381 -27.40 16.57 6.20
N LYS A 382 -28.21 17.52 6.65
CA LYS A 382 -29.63 17.64 6.30
C LYS A 382 -29.85 17.71 4.80
N SER A 383 -29.11 18.56 4.11
CA SER A 383 -29.21 18.72 2.65
C SER A 383 -28.94 17.42 1.87
N GLN A 384 -28.09 16.54 2.41
CA GLN A 384 -27.73 15.28 1.77
C GLN A 384 -28.75 14.17 2.06
N VAL A 385 -29.27 14.10 3.31
CA VAL A 385 -30.23 13.05 3.68
C VAL A 385 -31.66 13.34 3.17
N GLU A 386 -31.98 14.58 2.84
CA GLU A 386 -33.26 15.00 2.23
C GLU A 386 -33.31 14.78 0.72
N LYS A 387 -32.16 14.86 0.02
CA LYS A 387 -32.04 14.68 -1.44
C LYS A 387 -32.13 13.23 -1.90
N VAL A 388 -31.97 12.26 -1.02
CA VAL A 388 -32.06 10.84 -1.39
C VAL A 388 -33.52 10.43 -1.32
N ARG A 389 -34.14 10.28 -2.52
CA ARG A 389 -35.44 9.64 -2.72
C ARG A 389 -35.32 8.12 -2.63
#